data_a32e6b4a5ae9924358dddf71d0abe18c
#
_entry.id   a32e6b4a5ae9924358dddf71d0abe18c
#
_cell.length_a   1.000
_cell.length_b   1.000
_cell.length_c   1.000
_cell.angle_alpha   90.00
_cell.angle_beta   90.00
_cell.angle_gamma   90.00
#
_symmetry.space_group_name_H-M   'P 1'
#
loop_
_entity.id
_entity.type
_entity.pdbx_description
1 polymer ?
#
loop_
_entity_poly.entity_id
_entity_poly.type
_entity_poly.pdbx_seq_one_letter_code
_entity_poly.pdbx_strand_id
1 'polypeptide(L)'
;PYYDSLLVKVSSFDRTFKGAATKSLRALREMRIQGIKTNISFLINVVNNPTFQAGKCYTTFIEETPELFTLSHNLDRASKILDFLGDKIVNVSKGDKPYFEDRVLPKYNETALIYGAKDEFKKLGAKGFTQKILGEKRLYITDTSMRDAQQSLIATRMRTKDIVGAAKASNAIFQNAFSVEAWGGATYDTAYRFLKESPWKRLEILSERMPNTLIQMLLRASNAVGYSNYPDNVVKNFIDVSSKAGIDIFRIFDSLNWVENMKMPIEEALKTGKIVEGTL
;
A
#
# COMPACT_ATOMS: atom_id res chain seq x y z
N PRO A 1 9.07 3.32 15.19
CA PRO A 1 8.32 3.45 13.95
C PRO A 1 8.29 4.91 13.51
N TYR A 2 8.98 5.21 12.42
CA TYR A 2 9.06 6.59 11.91
C TYR A 2 7.91 6.94 10.96
N TYR A 3 7.25 5.91 10.39
CA TYR A 3 6.20 6.09 9.38
C TYR A 3 4.86 5.50 9.79
N ASP A 4 4.86 4.29 10.34
CA ASP A 4 3.68 3.60 10.82
C ASP A 4 3.95 2.95 12.18
N SER A 5 2.96 2.94 13.05
CA SER A 5 3.05 2.34 14.39
C SER A 5 2.58 0.89 14.41
N LEU A 6 1.97 0.38 13.32
CA LEU A 6 1.49 -1.00 13.25
C LEU A 6 2.65 -1.97 13.07
N LEU A 7 2.84 -2.84 14.05
CA LEU A 7 3.88 -3.87 14.04
C LEU A 7 3.32 -5.23 13.60
N VAL A 8 2.21 -5.61 14.21
CA VAL A 8 1.60 -6.93 14.03
C VAL A 8 0.09 -6.80 14.11
N LYS A 9 -0.62 -7.56 13.30
CA LYS A 9 -2.06 -7.78 13.40
C LYS A 9 -2.30 -9.20 13.89
N VAL A 10 -2.96 -9.34 15.05
CA VAL A 10 -3.34 -10.62 15.61
C VAL A 10 -4.80 -10.90 15.30
N SER A 11 -5.06 -11.99 14.59
CA SER A 11 -6.42 -12.44 14.28
C SER A 11 -6.66 -13.82 14.90
N SER A 12 -7.83 -14.01 15.48
CA SER A 12 -8.24 -15.28 16.06
C SER A 12 -9.61 -15.70 15.52
N PHE A 13 -9.79 -16.99 15.40
CA PHE A 13 -11.04 -17.59 14.94
C PHE A 13 -11.56 -18.61 15.93
N ASP A 14 -12.86 -18.56 16.19
CA ASP A 14 -13.60 -19.58 16.94
C ASP A 14 -15.07 -19.61 16.47
N ARG A 15 -15.82 -20.63 16.90
CA ARG A 15 -17.26 -20.75 16.60
C ARG A 15 -18.11 -19.69 17.28
N THR A 16 -17.60 -19.10 18.37
CA THR A 16 -18.29 -18.07 19.17
C THR A 16 -17.40 -16.87 19.34
N PHE A 17 -18.00 -15.68 19.49
CA PHE A 17 -17.27 -14.45 19.79
C PHE A 17 -16.42 -14.58 21.07
N LYS A 18 -17.01 -15.15 22.13
CA LYS A 18 -16.32 -15.39 23.40
C LYS A 18 -15.11 -16.32 23.23
N GLY A 19 -15.24 -17.38 22.44
CA GLY A 19 -14.13 -18.28 22.13
C GLY A 19 -13.02 -17.58 21.36
N ALA A 20 -13.36 -16.77 20.35
CA ALA A 20 -12.39 -15.98 19.61
C ALA A 20 -11.67 -14.96 20.52
N ALA A 21 -12.41 -14.26 21.39
CA ALA A 21 -11.82 -13.34 22.37
C ALA A 21 -10.85 -14.06 23.32
N THR A 22 -11.20 -15.25 23.81
CA THR A 22 -10.33 -16.06 24.67
C THR A 22 -9.03 -16.46 23.95
N LYS A 23 -9.10 -16.84 22.68
CA LYS A 23 -7.92 -17.14 21.85
C LYS A 23 -7.06 -15.91 21.60
N SER A 24 -7.68 -14.74 21.35
CA SER A 24 -6.96 -13.47 21.23
C SER A 24 -6.21 -13.13 22.51
N LEU A 25 -6.83 -13.26 23.69
CA LEU A 25 -6.19 -13.03 24.98
C LEU A 25 -4.99 -13.93 25.19
N ARG A 26 -5.12 -15.21 24.86
CA ARG A 26 -4.02 -16.16 24.96
C ARG A 26 -2.87 -15.74 24.05
N ALA A 27 -3.14 -15.45 22.77
CA ALA A 27 -2.13 -15.01 21.80
C ALA A 27 -1.42 -13.74 22.27
N LEU A 28 -2.15 -12.71 22.76
CA LEU A 28 -1.58 -11.48 23.29
C LEU A 28 -0.70 -11.71 24.52
N ARG A 29 -1.08 -12.64 25.42
CA ARG A 29 -0.29 -12.97 26.62
C ARG A 29 0.97 -13.79 26.31
N GLU A 30 0.93 -14.61 25.27
CA GLU A 30 2.08 -15.40 24.80
C GLU A 30 3.06 -14.61 23.95
N MET A 31 2.59 -13.49 23.35
CA MET A 31 3.43 -12.64 22.49
C MET A 31 4.56 -11.98 23.29
N ARG A 32 5.76 -12.02 22.74
CA ARG A 32 6.95 -11.37 23.27
C ARG A 32 7.54 -10.43 22.23
N ILE A 33 7.47 -9.13 22.53
CA ILE A 33 8.08 -8.08 21.70
C ILE A 33 9.02 -7.29 22.61
N GLN A 34 10.29 -7.22 22.24
CA GLN A 34 11.33 -6.56 23.02
C GLN A 34 11.92 -5.36 22.27
N GLY A 35 12.55 -4.45 23.01
CA GLY A 35 13.23 -3.28 22.46
C GLY A 35 12.32 -2.09 22.10
N ILE A 36 11.00 -2.27 22.17
CA ILE A 36 10.03 -1.21 21.90
C ILE A 36 8.83 -1.28 22.86
N LYS A 37 8.19 -0.15 23.10
CA LYS A 37 6.91 -0.10 23.83
C LYS A 37 5.77 -0.48 22.88
N THR A 38 4.86 -1.34 23.37
CA THR A 38 3.69 -1.80 22.61
C THR A 38 2.40 -1.54 23.40
N ASN A 39 1.27 -1.62 22.71
CA ASN A 39 -0.05 -1.49 23.32
C ASN A 39 -0.66 -2.85 23.74
N ILE A 40 0.13 -3.93 23.87
CA ILE A 40 -0.37 -5.27 24.20
C ILE A 40 -1.17 -5.26 25.52
N SER A 41 -0.68 -4.59 26.58
CA SER A 41 -1.40 -4.51 27.86
C SER A 41 -2.75 -3.82 27.73
N PHE A 42 -2.82 -2.74 26.95
CA PHE A 42 -4.08 -2.08 26.64
C PHE A 42 -5.04 -3.02 25.89
N LEU A 43 -4.55 -3.73 24.87
CA LEU A 43 -5.36 -4.69 24.11
C LEU A 43 -5.88 -5.84 24.98
N ILE A 44 -5.07 -6.33 25.94
CA ILE A 44 -5.49 -7.32 26.93
C ILE A 44 -6.63 -6.76 27.79
N ASN A 45 -6.54 -5.52 28.26
CA ASN A 45 -7.60 -4.88 29.03
C ASN A 45 -8.89 -4.73 28.21
N VAL A 46 -8.79 -4.30 26.95
CA VAL A 46 -9.93 -4.19 26.02
C VAL A 46 -10.63 -5.55 25.88
N VAL A 47 -9.89 -6.60 25.52
CA VAL A 47 -10.48 -7.92 25.24
C VAL A 47 -11.01 -8.58 26.52
N ASN A 48 -10.48 -8.25 27.69
CA ASN A 48 -10.99 -8.73 29.00
C ASN A 48 -12.22 -7.94 29.49
N ASN A 49 -12.49 -6.76 28.96
CA ASN A 49 -13.59 -5.92 29.43
C ASN A 49 -14.95 -6.62 29.22
N PRO A 50 -15.84 -6.62 30.24
CA PRO A 50 -17.14 -7.28 30.14
C PRO A 50 -18.01 -6.75 28.98
N THR A 51 -17.96 -5.45 28.69
CA THR A 51 -18.71 -4.83 27.60
C THR A 51 -18.21 -5.34 26.23
N PHE A 52 -16.89 -5.48 26.08
CA PHE A 52 -16.30 -6.08 24.89
C PHE A 52 -16.67 -7.56 24.77
N GLN A 53 -16.56 -8.33 25.84
CA GLN A 53 -16.91 -9.75 25.87
C GLN A 53 -18.39 -10.01 25.54
N ALA A 54 -19.27 -9.06 25.90
CA ALA A 54 -20.70 -9.11 25.57
C ALA A 54 -21.01 -8.64 24.13
N GLY A 55 -20.02 -8.19 23.37
CA GLY A 55 -20.21 -7.64 22.00
C GLY A 55 -21.02 -6.33 21.98
N LYS A 56 -20.97 -5.55 23.04
CA LYS A 56 -21.76 -4.32 23.24
C LYS A 56 -20.92 -3.04 23.12
N CYS A 57 -19.73 -3.10 22.54
CA CYS A 57 -18.92 -1.92 22.31
C CYS A 57 -19.52 -1.03 21.22
N TYR A 58 -19.38 0.27 21.41
CA TYR A 58 -19.77 1.31 20.49
C TYR A 58 -18.60 2.29 20.28
N THR A 59 -18.77 3.30 19.45
CA THR A 59 -17.66 4.15 18.98
C THR A 59 -16.93 4.91 20.09
N THR A 60 -17.62 5.27 21.19
CA THR A 60 -17.05 6.00 22.33
C THR A 60 -16.55 5.08 23.45
N PHE A 61 -16.65 3.74 23.31
CA PHE A 61 -16.29 2.76 24.33
C PHE A 61 -14.91 2.97 24.94
N ILE A 62 -13.91 3.27 24.14
CA ILE A 62 -12.52 3.47 24.62
C ILE A 62 -12.40 4.76 25.43
N GLU A 63 -13.07 5.84 24.99
CA GLU A 63 -13.04 7.14 25.65
C GLU A 63 -13.78 7.10 27.00
N GLU A 64 -14.87 6.36 27.07
CA GLU A 64 -15.71 6.22 28.26
C GLU A 64 -15.22 5.17 29.26
N THR A 65 -14.13 4.46 28.97
CA THR A 65 -13.59 3.37 29.80
C THR A 65 -12.11 3.65 30.16
N PRO A 66 -11.83 4.64 31.03
CA PRO A 66 -10.45 5.04 31.38
C PRO A 66 -9.60 3.91 31.98
N GLU A 67 -10.21 2.94 32.65
CA GLU A 67 -9.54 1.78 33.23
C GLU A 67 -8.82 0.91 32.19
N LEU A 68 -9.18 1.00 30.91
CA LEU A 68 -8.46 0.30 29.83
C LEU A 68 -7.00 0.74 29.74
N PHE A 69 -6.69 1.96 30.14
CA PHE A 69 -5.34 2.54 30.12
C PHE A 69 -4.55 2.25 31.40
N THR A 70 -5.13 1.58 32.39
CA THR A 70 -4.41 1.14 33.59
C THR A 70 -3.51 -0.04 33.24
N LEU A 71 -2.26 0.27 32.85
CA LEU A 71 -1.32 -0.73 32.38
C LEU A 71 -0.61 -1.40 33.57
N SER A 72 -0.74 -2.72 33.69
CA SER A 72 0.09 -3.49 34.63
C SER A 72 1.53 -3.52 34.12
N HIS A 73 2.45 -2.98 34.88
CA HIS A 73 3.88 -3.09 34.62
C HIS A 73 4.29 -4.54 34.93
N ASN A 74 4.46 -5.34 33.90
CA ASN A 74 5.12 -6.62 34.04
C ASN A 74 6.59 -6.38 34.43
N LEU A 75 6.93 -6.69 35.66
CA LEU A 75 8.31 -6.66 36.14
C LEU A 75 9.07 -7.87 35.57
N ASP A 76 9.30 -7.83 34.25
CA ASP A 76 10.08 -8.85 33.59
C ASP A 76 11.57 -8.60 33.81
N ARG A 77 12.12 -9.28 34.83
CA ARG A 77 13.57 -9.23 35.15
C ARG A 77 14.41 -9.78 34.00
N ALA A 78 13.91 -10.77 33.27
CA ALA A 78 14.63 -11.37 32.16
C ALA A 78 14.80 -10.38 31.02
N SER A 79 13.79 -9.60 30.66
CA SER A 79 13.88 -8.53 29.67
C SER A 79 14.90 -7.46 30.09
N LYS A 80 14.90 -7.04 31.35
CA LYS A 80 15.89 -6.07 31.85
C LYS A 80 17.31 -6.58 31.78
N ILE A 81 17.54 -7.85 32.04
CA ILE A 81 18.86 -8.49 31.92
C ILE A 81 19.27 -8.56 30.43
N LEU A 82 18.35 -8.95 29.56
CA LEU A 82 18.59 -9.01 28.10
C LEU A 82 18.84 -7.62 27.53
N ASP A 83 18.10 -6.60 27.95
CA ASP A 83 18.33 -5.21 27.54
C ASP A 83 19.72 -4.73 27.97
N PHE A 84 20.13 -5.04 29.21
CA PHE A 84 21.45 -4.71 29.71
C PHE A 84 22.56 -5.44 28.95
N LEU A 85 22.39 -6.75 28.70
CA LEU A 85 23.36 -7.53 27.94
C LEU A 85 23.39 -7.08 26.47
N GLY A 86 22.25 -6.81 25.86
CA GLY A 86 22.14 -6.27 24.50
C GLY A 86 22.84 -4.92 24.37
N ASP A 87 22.60 -4.01 25.31
CA ASP A 87 23.28 -2.72 25.35
C ASP A 87 24.80 -2.87 25.48
N LYS A 88 25.27 -3.77 26.36
CA LYS A 88 26.70 -4.04 26.52
C LYS A 88 27.34 -4.74 25.32
N ILE A 89 26.63 -5.60 24.63
CA ILE A 89 27.17 -6.35 23.48
C ILE A 89 27.09 -5.51 22.20
N VAL A 90 25.96 -4.82 21.97
CA VAL A 90 25.67 -4.13 20.71
C VAL A 90 26.15 -2.69 20.71
N ASN A 91 25.93 -1.94 21.82
CA ASN A 91 26.25 -0.52 21.87
C ASN A 91 27.67 -0.21 22.36
N VAL A 92 28.34 -1.20 22.98
CA VAL A 92 29.75 -1.06 23.42
C VAL A 92 30.72 -1.64 22.40
N SER A 93 30.28 -2.27 21.32
CA SER A 93 31.14 -2.70 20.25
C SER A 93 31.81 -1.50 19.58
N LYS A 94 33.11 -1.44 19.73
CA LYS A 94 33.96 -0.39 19.17
C LYS A 94 33.82 -0.37 17.64
N GLY A 95 33.20 0.68 17.14
CA GLY A 95 33.62 1.30 15.88
C GLY A 95 33.38 0.57 14.57
N ASP A 96 32.73 -0.56 14.55
CA ASP A 96 32.31 -1.16 13.27
C ASP A 96 31.11 -0.39 12.74
N LYS A 97 31.36 0.44 11.75
CA LYS A 97 30.28 1.02 10.95
C LYS A 97 29.43 -0.12 10.43
N PRO A 98 28.09 -0.01 10.47
CA PRO A 98 27.24 -1.04 9.86
C PRO A 98 27.72 -1.26 8.44
N TYR A 99 28.01 -2.52 8.11
CA TYR A 99 28.44 -2.91 6.77
C TYR A 99 27.28 -2.69 5.81
N PHE A 100 27.33 -1.62 5.07
CA PHE A 100 26.43 -1.39 3.95
C PHE A 100 27.18 -1.83 2.70
N GLU A 101 26.81 -2.98 2.15
CA GLU A 101 27.21 -3.31 0.79
C GLU A 101 26.61 -2.26 -0.15
N ASP A 102 27.46 -1.64 -0.96
CA ASP A 102 27.00 -0.81 -2.06
C ASP A 102 26.09 -1.67 -2.96
N ARG A 103 24.84 -1.26 -3.08
CA ARG A 103 23.89 -2.00 -3.90
C ARG A 103 24.34 -1.97 -5.34
N VAL A 104 24.56 -3.14 -5.91
CA VAL A 104 24.81 -3.27 -7.34
C VAL A 104 23.50 -2.97 -8.08
N LEU A 105 23.44 -1.82 -8.72
CA LEU A 105 22.31 -1.48 -9.59
C LEU A 105 22.38 -2.31 -10.87
N PRO A 106 21.25 -2.86 -11.36
CA PRO A 106 21.23 -3.57 -12.63
C PRO A 106 21.74 -2.65 -13.76
N LYS A 107 22.68 -3.16 -14.56
CA LYS A 107 23.10 -2.45 -15.76
C LYS A 107 22.01 -2.55 -16.82
N TYR A 108 21.67 -1.46 -17.43
CA TYR A 108 20.73 -1.42 -18.58
C TYR A 108 21.33 -0.58 -19.70
N ASN A 109 20.90 -0.86 -20.93
CA ASN A 109 21.35 -0.10 -22.09
C ASN A 109 20.36 1.04 -22.34
N GLU A 110 20.79 2.29 -22.11
CA GLU A 110 19.96 3.49 -22.29
C GLU A 110 19.62 3.77 -23.76
N THR A 111 20.42 3.23 -24.70
CA THR A 111 20.27 3.47 -26.14
C THR A 111 19.53 2.34 -26.85
N ALA A 112 19.17 1.28 -26.16
CA ALA A 112 18.43 0.18 -26.76
C ALA A 112 17.03 0.64 -27.19
N LEU A 113 16.62 0.22 -28.38
CA LEU A 113 15.23 0.38 -28.82
C LEU A 113 14.36 -0.52 -27.94
N ILE A 114 13.52 0.11 -27.13
CA ILE A 114 12.61 -0.59 -26.22
C ILE A 114 11.25 -0.69 -26.90
N TYR A 115 10.70 -1.89 -26.94
CA TYR A 115 9.32 -2.15 -27.36
C TYR A 115 8.60 -2.86 -26.22
N GLY A 116 7.58 -2.23 -25.68
CA GLY A 116 6.88 -2.74 -24.50
C GLY A 116 5.37 -2.84 -24.71
N ALA A 117 4.68 -3.22 -23.64
CA ALA A 117 3.24 -3.40 -23.64
C ALA A 117 2.46 -2.13 -24.07
N LYS A 118 2.99 -0.93 -23.76
CA LYS A 118 2.36 0.34 -24.15
C LYS A 118 2.40 0.57 -25.67
N ASP A 119 3.43 0.10 -26.35
CA ASP A 119 3.51 0.21 -27.81
C ASP A 119 2.49 -0.71 -28.47
N GLU A 120 2.31 -1.92 -27.97
CA GLU A 120 1.25 -2.81 -28.42
C GLU A 120 -0.15 -2.23 -28.14
N PHE A 121 -0.35 -1.69 -26.97
CA PHE A 121 -1.61 -1.02 -26.61
C PHE A 121 -1.93 0.13 -27.56
N LYS A 122 -0.96 0.98 -27.88
CA LYS A 122 -1.12 2.07 -28.85
C LYS A 122 -1.51 1.55 -30.25
N LYS A 123 -0.94 0.41 -30.66
CA LYS A 123 -1.22 -0.22 -31.95
C LYS A 123 -2.60 -0.88 -32.03
N LEU A 124 -3.02 -1.58 -30.97
CA LEU A 124 -4.22 -2.41 -30.97
C LEU A 124 -5.46 -1.70 -30.40
N GLY A 125 -5.25 -0.61 -29.67
CA GLY A 125 -6.28 0.04 -28.85
C GLY A 125 -6.70 -0.84 -27.66
N ALA A 126 -7.51 -0.28 -26.76
CA ALA A 126 -7.90 -0.99 -25.53
C ALA A 126 -8.59 -2.33 -25.78
N LYS A 127 -9.55 -2.37 -26.71
CA LYS A 127 -10.30 -3.60 -27.03
C LYS A 127 -9.41 -4.68 -27.62
N GLY A 128 -8.60 -4.35 -28.63
CA GLY A 128 -7.71 -5.31 -29.28
C GLY A 128 -6.61 -5.82 -28.34
N PHE A 129 -6.05 -4.93 -27.55
CA PHE A 129 -5.04 -5.30 -26.54
C PHE A 129 -5.63 -6.22 -25.46
N THR A 130 -6.82 -5.91 -24.92
CA THR A 130 -7.49 -6.76 -23.95
C THR A 130 -7.81 -8.14 -24.52
N GLN A 131 -8.30 -8.23 -25.76
CA GLN A 131 -8.57 -9.51 -26.42
C GLN A 131 -7.29 -10.34 -26.59
N LYS A 132 -6.19 -9.72 -26.95
CA LYS A 132 -4.87 -10.37 -27.03
C LYS A 132 -4.48 -10.96 -25.66
N ILE A 133 -4.53 -10.14 -24.60
CA ILE A 133 -4.18 -10.58 -23.23
C ILE A 133 -5.03 -11.78 -22.78
N LEU A 134 -6.35 -11.72 -23.00
CA LEU A 134 -7.26 -12.80 -22.64
C LEU A 134 -7.04 -14.08 -23.46
N GLY A 135 -6.51 -13.98 -24.66
CA GLY A 135 -6.16 -15.12 -25.53
C GLY A 135 -4.82 -15.79 -25.21
N GLU A 136 -3.95 -15.12 -24.50
CA GLU A 136 -2.62 -15.65 -24.15
C GLU A 136 -2.64 -16.47 -22.84
N LYS A 137 -1.81 -17.51 -22.80
CA LYS A 137 -1.68 -18.38 -21.61
C LYS A 137 -0.45 -18.05 -20.74
N ARG A 138 0.28 -17.00 -21.07
CA ARG A 138 1.45 -16.59 -20.29
C ARG A 138 1.05 -15.86 -19.03
N LEU A 139 1.93 -15.87 -18.03
CA LEU A 139 1.79 -15.04 -16.85
C LEU A 139 2.19 -13.61 -17.19
N TYR A 140 1.33 -12.67 -16.82
CA TYR A 140 1.60 -11.24 -16.86
C TYR A 140 1.97 -10.71 -15.48
N ILE A 141 2.98 -9.86 -15.42
CA ILE A 141 3.51 -9.32 -14.16
C ILE A 141 3.33 -7.80 -14.16
N THR A 142 2.72 -7.29 -13.09
CA THR A 142 2.66 -5.86 -12.78
C THR A 142 3.63 -5.55 -11.66
N ASP A 143 4.53 -4.60 -11.86
CA ASP A 143 5.37 -4.06 -10.80
C ASP A 143 4.60 -3.02 -9.99
N THR A 144 4.62 -3.13 -8.66
CA THR A 144 3.93 -2.21 -7.75
C THR A 144 4.89 -1.41 -6.86
N SER A 145 6.19 -1.45 -7.16
CA SER A 145 7.23 -0.80 -6.33
C SER A 145 7.00 0.69 -6.17
N MET A 146 6.54 1.37 -7.21
CA MET A 146 6.32 2.82 -7.21
C MET A 146 5.02 3.25 -6.51
N ARG A 147 4.09 2.34 -6.25
CA ARG A 147 2.83 2.63 -5.55
C ARG A 147 2.69 1.83 -4.27
N ASP A 148 2.41 0.53 -4.34
CA ASP A 148 2.01 -0.26 -3.16
C ASP A 148 3.18 -0.61 -2.26
N ALA A 149 4.31 -1.00 -2.80
CA ALA A 149 5.47 -1.34 -2.00
C ALA A 149 5.93 -0.14 -1.15
N GLN A 150 6.07 1.05 -1.75
CA GLN A 150 6.42 2.24 -0.98
C GLN A 150 5.29 2.70 -0.04
N GLN A 151 4.03 2.46 -0.40
CA GLN A 151 2.90 2.74 0.48
C GLN A 151 2.97 1.88 1.73
N SER A 152 3.23 0.60 1.59
CA SER A 152 3.24 -0.38 2.66
C SER A 152 4.52 -0.33 3.51
N LEU A 153 5.68 -0.08 2.90
CA LEU A 153 6.98 -0.15 3.58
C LEU A 153 7.42 1.18 4.20
N ILE A 154 7.10 2.31 3.57
CA ILE A 154 7.56 3.64 4.02
C ILE A 154 6.43 4.68 4.07
N ALA A 155 5.18 4.21 4.28
CA ALA A 155 3.99 5.05 4.40
C ALA A 155 3.85 6.07 3.25
N THR A 156 4.15 5.67 2.02
CA THR A 156 4.06 6.50 0.81
C THR A 156 4.99 7.74 0.84
N ARG A 157 6.13 7.67 1.52
CA ARG A 157 7.04 8.82 1.69
C ARG A 157 8.12 8.92 0.61
N MET A 158 8.09 8.10 -0.45
CA MET A 158 9.03 8.22 -1.56
C MET A 158 8.77 9.52 -2.34
N ARG A 159 9.79 10.33 -2.50
CA ARG A 159 9.69 11.62 -3.18
C ARG A 159 9.67 11.44 -4.70
N THR A 160 9.09 12.42 -5.40
CA THR A 160 9.02 12.40 -6.86
C THR A 160 10.40 12.26 -7.49
N LYS A 161 11.43 12.94 -6.98
CA LYS A 161 12.80 12.83 -7.50
C LYS A 161 13.36 11.41 -7.49
N ASP A 162 13.03 10.63 -6.44
CA ASP A 162 13.54 9.28 -6.25
C ASP A 162 12.82 8.30 -7.21
N ILE A 163 11.48 8.42 -7.31
CA ILE A 163 10.68 7.62 -8.25
C ILE A 163 11.09 7.92 -9.70
N VAL A 164 11.18 9.19 -10.04
CA VAL A 164 11.55 9.65 -11.39
C VAL A 164 12.98 9.28 -11.74
N GLY A 165 13.88 9.25 -10.75
CA GLY A 165 15.25 8.78 -10.91
C GLY A 165 15.33 7.33 -11.40
N ALA A 166 14.43 6.47 -10.92
CA ALA A 166 14.36 5.06 -11.33
C ALA A 166 13.58 4.84 -12.65
N ALA A 167 12.77 5.80 -13.10
CA ALA A 167 11.78 5.58 -14.16
C ALA A 167 12.38 5.11 -15.49
N LYS A 168 13.49 5.70 -15.94
CA LYS A 168 14.15 5.31 -17.21
C LYS A 168 14.69 3.89 -17.15
N ALA A 169 15.34 3.53 -16.04
CA ALA A 169 15.83 2.17 -15.82
C ALA A 169 14.65 1.17 -15.76
N SER A 170 13.58 1.53 -15.07
CA SER A 170 12.35 0.71 -15.00
C SER A 170 11.75 0.50 -16.39
N ASN A 171 11.66 1.52 -17.23
CA ASN A 171 11.16 1.38 -18.60
C ASN A 171 11.99 0.38 -19.43
N ALA A 172 13.32 0.39 -19.27
CA ALA A 172 14.21 -0.50 -19.99
C ALA A 172 14.17 -1.93 -19.44
N ILE A 173 14.14 -2.10 -18.12
CA ILE A 173 14.21 -3.41 -17.48
C ILE A 173 12.86 -4.12 -17.55
N PHE A 174 11.76 -3.38 -17.37
CA PHE A 174 10.39 -3.93 -17.34
C PHE A 174 9.70 -3.95 -18.70
N GLN A 175 10.43 -3.91 -19.81
CA GLN A 175 9.86 -3.97 -21.16
C GLN A 175 8.92 -5.17 -21.40
N ASN A 176 9.15 -6.29 -20.69
CA ASN A 176 8.32 -7.50 -20.75
C ASN A 176 7.26 -7.56 -19.64
N ALA A 177 7.23 -6.61 -18.73
CA ALA A 177 6.17 -6.52 -17.73
C ALA A 177 4.86 -6.05 -18.38
N PHE A 178 3.74 -6.43 -17.79
CA PHE A 178 2.44 -5.96 -18.23
C PHE A 178 2.28 -4.46 -17.97
N SER A 179 2.54 -4.04 -16.73
CA SER A 179 2.42 -2.65 -16.32
C SER A 179 3.30 -2.32 -15.10
N VAL A 180 3.43 -1.04 -14.82
CA VAL A 180 3.95 -0.51 -13.56
C VAL A 180 2.83 0.28 -12.88
N GLU A 181 2.38 -0.18 -11.72
CA GLU A 181 1.44 0.58 -10.89
C GLU A 181 2.20 1.65 -10.12
N ALA A 182 2.06 2.89 -10.56
CA ALA A 182 2.89 4.01 -10.08
C ALA A 182 2.06 5.13 -9.44
N TRP A 183 0.73 5.07 -9.48
CA TRP A 183 -0.13 6.17 -9.07
C TRP A 183 -1.45 5.70 -8.46
N GLY A 184 -2.22 6.64 -7.88
CA GLY A 184 -3.48 6.34 -7.19
C GLY A 184 -3.27 5.97 -5.71
N GLY A 185 -4.32 5.47 -5.06
CA GLY A 185 -4.29 5.13 -3.65
C GLY A 185 -3.81 6.29 -2.77
N ALA A 186 -2.97 5.99 -1.78
CA ALA A 186 -2.38 7.00 -0.89
C ALA A 186 -1.27 7.84 -1.54
N THR A 187 -0.75 7.44 -2.71
CA THR A 187 0.31 8.18 -3.40
C THR A 187 -0.11 9.60 -3.75
N TYR A 188 -1.39 9.78 -4.15
CA TYR A 188 -1.94 11.08 -4.47
C TYR A 188 -2.02 11.98 -3.24
N ASP A 189 -2.72 11.53 -2.20
CA ASP A 189 -2.94 12.29 -0.97
C ASP A 189 -1.63 12.62 -0.24
N THR A 190 -0.72 11.64 -0.13
CA THR A 190 0.55 11.82 0.53
C THR A 190 1.46 12.82 -0.17
N ALA A 191 1.47 12.85 -1.50
CA ALA A 191 2.24 13.84 -2.25
C ALA A 191 1.80 15.26 -1.87
N TYR A 192 0.51 15.53 -1.79
CA TYR A 192 0.00 16.83 -1.38
C TYR A 192 0.24 17.14 0.09
N ARG A 193 -0.22 16.25 0.97
CA ARG A 193 -0.30 16.55 2.40
C ARG A 193 1.03 16.54 3.10
N PHE A 194 1.88 15.59 2.76
CA PHE A 194 3.13 15.37 3.50
C PHE A 194 4.38 15.75 2.72
N LEU A 195 4.45 15.43 1.43
CA LEU A 195 5.64 15.71 0.64
C LEU A 195 5.65 17.12 0.04
N LYS A 196 4.50 17.79 0.02
CA LYS A 196 4.32 19.11 -0.60
C LYS A 196 4.71 19.11 -2.09
N GLU A 197 4.38 18.03 -2.76
CA GLU A 197 4.66 17.80 -4.18
C GLU A 197 3.35 17.63 -4.96
N SER A 198 3.33 18.00 -6.25
CA SER A 198 2.18 17.77 -7.12
C SER A 198 2.14 16.31 -7.58
N PRO A 199 1.09 15.53 -7.24
CA PRO A 199 0.92 14.18 -7.76
C PRO A 199 0.70 14.17 -9.28
N TRP A 200 0.09 15.19 -9.84
CA TRP A 200 -0.12 15.35 -11.28
C TRP A 200 1.19 15.51 -12.02
N LYS A 201 2.07 16.41 -11.56
CA LYS A 201 3.40 16.61 -12.14
C LYS A 201 4.25 15.34 -12.07
N ARG A 202 4.12 14.59 -10.97
CA ARG A 202 4.75 13.26 -10.82
C ARG A 202 4.30 12.31 -11.93
N LEU A 203 2.97 12.21 -12.16
CA LEU A 203 2.40 11.34 -13.17
C LEU A 203 2.86 11.72 -14.59
N GLU A 204 2.79 13.00 -14.93
CA GLU A 204 3.25 13.52 -16.21
C GLU A 204 4.71 13.14 -16.51
N ILE A 205 5.61 13.40 -15.54
CA ILE A 205 7.03 13.06 -15.68
C ILE A 205 7.26 11.56 -15.82
N LEU A 206 6.51 10.73 -15.05
CA LEU A 206 6.59 9.28 -15.17
C LEU A 206 6.16 8.82 -16.56
N SER A 207 5.05 9.36 -17.07
CA SER A 207 4.55 9.04 -18.41
C SER A 207 5.54 9.39 -19.52
N GLU A 208 6.23 10.54 -19.39
CA GLU A 208 7.28 10.95 -20.31
C GLU A 208 8.52 10.04 -20.26
N ARG A 209 8.92 9.61 -19.05
CA ARG A 209 10.13 8.80 -18.84
C ARG A 209 9.93 7.30 -19.03
N MET A 210 8.68 6.85 -19.07
CA MET A 210 8.31 5.45 -19.30
C MET A 210 7.41 5.29 -20.53
N PRO A 211 7.89 5.67 -21.73
CA PRO A 211 7.07 5.76 -22.95
C PRO A 211 6.60 4.40 -23.48
N ASN A 212 7.26 3.30 -23.09
CA ASN A 212 6.98 1.94 -23.59
C ASN A 212 6.28 1.06 -22.53
N THR A 213 6.15 1.56 -21.29
CA THR A 213 5.54 0.83 -20.17
C THR A 213 4.16 1.37 -19.87
N LEU A 214 3.16 0.48 -19.70
CA LEU A 214 1.82 0.87 -19.28
C LEU A 214 1.85 1.34 -17.82
N ILE A 215 1.34 2.54 -17.58
CA ILE A 215 1.22 3.10 -16.23
C ILE A 215 -0.16 2.80 -15.70
N GLN A 216 -0.19 2.12 -14.55
CA GLN A 216 -1.39 1.72 -13.86
C GLN A 216 -1.63 2.58 -12.63
N MET A 217 -2.90 2.85 -12.32
CA MET A 217 -3.32 3.45 -11.07
C MET A 217 -4.32 2.58 -10.33
N LEU A 218 -4.31 2.67 -9.01
CA LEU A 218 -5.36 2.14 -8.15
C LEU A 218 -6.44 3.20 -7.94
N LEU A 219 -7.69 2.88 -8.31
CA LEU A 219 -8.86 3.75 -8.17
C LEU A 219 -9.88 3.10 -7.22
N ARG A 220 -10.24 3.81 -6.15
CA ARG A 220 -11.17 3.32 -5.13
C ARG A 220 -12.62 3.61 -5.50
N ALA A 221 -13.09 3.04 -6.61
CA ALA A 221 -14.45 3.27 -7.10
C ALA A 221 -14.91 4.73 -6.94
N SER A 222 -16.07 4.99 -6.35
CA SER A 222 -16.59 6.35 -6.12
C SER A 222 -15.78 7.20 -5.12
N ASN A 223 -14.85 6.60 -4.37
CA ASN A 223 -13.92 7.34 -3.51
C ASN A 223 -12.72 7.90 -4.28
N ALA A 224 -12.55 7.55 -5.56
CA ALA A 224 -11.40 7.92 -6.38
C ALA A 224 -10.07 7.63 -5.66
N VAL A 225 -9.38 8.65 -5.16
CA VAL A 225 -8.16 8.53 -4.33
C VAL A 225 -8.39 8.97 -2.88
N GLY A 226 -9.62 9.29 -2.52
CA GLY A 226 -10.01 9.75 -1.19
C GLY A 226 -10.47 8.63 -0.26
N TYR A 227 -11.10 9.03 0.86
CA TYR A 227 -11.55 8.15 1.94
C TYR A 227 -13.07 8.17 2.15
N SER A 228 -13.78 8.93 1.33
CA SER A 228 -15.24 9.02 1.30
C SER A 228 -15.70 9.12 -0.15
N ASN A 229 -16.97 8.82 -0.40
CA ASN A 229 -17.54 8.92 -1.74
C ASN A 229 -17.55 10.37 -2.22
N TYR A 230 -17.12 10.58 -3.44
CA TYR A 230 -17.27 11.82 -4.16
C TYR A 230 -18.51 11.79 -5.06
N PRO A 231 -19.11 12.95 -5.38
CA PRO A 231 -20.13 13.02 -6.41
C PRO A 231 -19.63 12.52 -7.77
N ASP A 232 -20.51 11.92 -8.54
CA ASP A 232 -20.17 11.30 -9.83
C ASP A 232 -19.42 12.23 -10.79
N ASN A 233 -19.81 13.51 -10.85
CA ASN A 233 -19.16 14.48 -11.72
C ASN A 233 -17.68 14.72 -11.34
N VAL A 234 -17.35 14.62 -10.05
CA VAL A 234 -15.95 14.73 -9.56
C VAL A 234 -15.16 13.51 -9.98
N VAL A 235 -15.72 12.30 -9.78
CA VAL A 235 -15.05 11.04 -10.15
C VAL A 235 -14.83 10.98 -11.66
N LYS A 236 -15.83 11.34 -12.47
CA LYS A 236 -15.74 11.41 -13.93
C LYS A 236 -14.63 12.34 -14.39
N ASN A 237 -14.62 13.57 -13.88
CA ASN A 237 -13.58 14.53 -14.21
C ASN A 237 -12.18 14.06 -13.77
N PHE A 238 -12.09 13.43 -12.59
CA PHE A 238 -10.82 12.87 -12.11
C PHE A 238 -10.28 11.77 -13.03
N ILE A 239 -11.13 10.87 -13.51
CA ILE A 239 -10.78 9.81 -14.45
C ILE A 239 -10.31 10.41 -15.79
N ASP A 240 -11.05 11.36 -16.34
CA ASP A 240 -10.71 12.03 -17.60
C ASP A 240 -9.34 12.72 -17.51
N VAL A 241 -9.13 13.54 -16.48
CA VAL A 241 -7.84 14.22 -16.26
C VAL A 241 -6.70 13.23 -16.05
N SER A 242 -6.93 12.16 -15.27
CA SER A 242 -5.90 11.12 -15.02
C SER A 242 -5.51 10.41 -16.33
N SER A 243 -6.47 10.11 -17.19
CA SER A 243 -6.20 9.49 -18.49
C SER A 243 -5.35 10.37 -19.40
N LYS A 244 -5.62 11.68 -19.40
CA LYS A 244 -4.86 12.69 -20.16
C LYS A 244 -3.47 12.92 -19.59
N ALA A 245 -3.31 12.83 -18.26
CA ALA A 245 -2.03 12.99 -17.59
C ALA A 245 -1.09 11.78 -17.72
N GLY A 246 -1.58 10.64 -18.24
CA GLY A 246 -0.70 9.52 -18.61
C GLY A 246 -1.05 8.17 -18.03
N ILE A 247 -2.21 8.01 -17.36
CA ILE A 247 -2.70 6.70 -16.92
C ILE A 247 -3.15 5.90 -18.14
N ASP A 248 -2.70 4.65 -18.20
CA ASP A 248 -3.04 3.69 -19.25
C ASP A 248 -3.98 2.60 -18.75
N ILE A 249 -3.90 2.24 -17.46
CA ILE A 249 -4.74 1.23 -16.83
C ILE A 249 -5.37 1.78 -15.55
N PHE A 250 -6.69 1.72 -15.47
CA PHE A 250 -7.45 1.98 -14.26
C PHE A 250 -7.78 0.66 -13.57
N ARG A 251 -7.10 0.36 -12.46
CA ARG A 251 -7.43 -0.76 -11.59
C ARG A 251 -8.44 -0.31 -10.55
N ILE A 252 -9.68 -0.73 -10.73
CA ILE A 252 -10.82 -0.24 -9.97
C ILE A 252 -11.26 -1.31 -8.98
N PHE A 253 -11.39 -0.94 -7.71
CA PHE A 253 -11.90 -1.80 -6.65
C PHE A 253 -12.85 -1.04 -5.72
N ASP A 254 -13.66 -1.79 -5.01
CA ASP A 254 -14.46 -1.30 -3.89
C ASP A 254 -14.08 -2.04 -2.61
N SER A 255 -13.97 -1.32 -1.49
CA SER A 255 -13.53 -1.89 -0.22
C SER A 255 -14.49 -2.96 0.35
N LEU A 256 -15.73 -2.96 -0.08
CA LEU A 256 -16.76 -3.92 0.30
C LEU A 256 -17.08 -4.92 -0.84
N ASN A 257 -16.33 -4.88 -1.94
CA ASN A 257 -16.63 -5.61 -3.18
C ASN A 257 -18.06 -5.33 -3.70
N TRP A 258 -18.56 -4.10 -3.48
CA TRP A 258 -19.87 -3.70 -3.96
C TRP A 258 -19.80 -3.27 -5.42
N VAL A 259 -20.14 -4.18 -6.31
CA VAL A 259 -20.00 -4.02 -7.77
C VAL A 259 -20.80 -2.81 -8.28
N GLU A 260 -21.97 -2.51 -7.70
CA GLU A 260 -22.78 -1.35 -8.11
C GLU A 260 -22.00 -0.04 -7.95
N ASN A 261 -21.20 0.10 -6.88
CA ASN A 261 -20.36 1.27 -6.65
C ASN A 261 -19.21 1.39 -7.66
N MET A 262 -18.83 0.28 -8.30
CA MET A 262 -17.76 0.24 -9.31
C MET A 262 -18.26 0.56 -10.72
N LYS A 263 -19.55 0.41 -11.02
CA LYS A 263 -20.11 0.54 -12.37
C LYS A 263 -19.80 1.88 -13.01
N MET A 264 -20.14 2.96 -12.35
CA MET A 264 -19.94 4.31 -12.90
C MET A 264 -18.47 4.63 -13.19
N PRO A 265 -17.52 4.40 -12.26
CA PRO A 265 -16.10 4.60 -12.56
C PRO A 265 -15.56 3.69 -13.68
N ILE A 266 -16.02 2.44 -13.78
CA ILE A 266 -15.66 1.52 -14.86
C ILE A 266 -16.14 2.07 -16.22
N GLU A 267 -17.42 2.44 -16.31
CA GLU A 267 -18.01 2.98 -17.54
C GLU A 267 -17.30 4.27 -17.99
N GLU A 268 -16.97 5.13 -17.04
CA GLU A 268 -16.28 6.39 -17.35
C GLU A 268 -14.83 6.14 -17.81
N ALA A 269 -14.12 5.25 -17.14
CA ALA A 269 -12.76 4.87 -17.55
C ALA A 269 -12.73 4.22 -18.94
N LEU A 270 -13.71 3.37 -19.27
CA LEU A 270 -13.84 2.80 -20.63
C LEU A 270 -14.03 3.86 -21.70
N LYS A 271 -14.78 4.95 -21.44
CA LYS A 271 -14.96 6.05 -22.38
C LYS A 271 -13.67 6.78 -22.73
N THR A 272 -12.67 6.74 -21.85
CA THR A 272 -11.34 7.34 -22.11
C THR A 272 -10.51 6.56 -23.11
N GLY A 273 -10.95 5.38 -23.54
CA GLY A 273 -10.19 4.47 -24.42
C GLY A 273 -9.01 3.79 -23.72
N LYS A 274 -8.95 3.84 -22.40
CA LYS A 274 -7.93 3.20 -21.57
C LYS A 274 -8.35 1.79 -21.16
N ILE A 275 -7.41 1.04 -20.58
CA ILE A 275 -7.66 -0.31 -20.06
C ILE A 275 -8.31 -0.20 -18.68
N VAL A 276 -9.30 -1.03 -18.43
CA VAL A 276 -9.98 -1.12 -17.14
C VAL A 276 -9.81 -2.53 -16.57
N GLU A 277 -9.36 -2.60 -15.33
CA GLU A 277 -9.17 -3.81 -14.55
C GLU A 277 -10.06 -3.73 -13.31
N GLY A 278 -11.18 -4.47 -13.32
CA GLY A 278 -12.04 -4.61 -12.15
C GLY A 278 -11.48 -5.67 -11.21
N THR A 279 -11.32 -5.36 -9.92
CA THR A 279 -10.80 -6.27 -8.90
C THR A 279 -11.81 -6.54 -7.80
N LEU A 280 -11.93 -7.81 -7.41
CA LEU A 280 -12.79 -8.29 -6.34
C LEU A 280 -11.96 -8.97 -5.25
#